data_c550d4f2306bb2685aa032b15d905592
#
_entry.id   c550d4f2306bb2685aa032b15d905592
#
_cell.length_a   1.000
_cell.length_b   1.000
_cell.length_c   1.000
_cell.angle_alpha   90.00
_cell.angle_beta   90.00
_cell.angle_gamma   90.00
#
_symmetry.space_group_name_H-M   'P 1'
#
loop_
_entity.id
_entity.type
_entity.pdbx_description
1 polymer ?
#
loop_
_entity_poly.entity_id
_entity_poly.type
_entity_poly.pdbx_seq_one_letter_code
_entity_poly.pdbx_strand_id
1 'polypeptide(L)'
;MTQLYLASQSPRRRELLSQIGVQYRVLDVAVEEQMQSDETPQDYVSRLALEKSQAGWLSLSVQGLEAAPVLGADTIVELDGQVLEKPANEDHAVQMLLSLSGRVHRVFTAVALTYKQHQQLVVAVTEVGFAEISEAQARRYWATGEPKDKAGGYGIQGAGAVFVNHLSGSYSGVVGLPLFETQNLLKQFDVGVWQFESIAET
;
A
#
# COMPACT_ATOMS: atom_id res chain seq x y z
N MET A 1 3.96 -24.10 -9.96
CA MET A 1 5.09 -23.11 -10.03
C MET A 1 4.61 -21.81 -9.43
N THR A 2 5.41 -21.17 -8.57
CA THR A 2 5.07 -19.85 -8.01
C THR A 2 5.17 -18.80 -9.11
N GLN A 3 4.08 -18.06 -9.37
CA GLN A 3 4.07 -17.06 -10.44
C GLN A 3 4.55 -15.69 -9.96
N LEU A 4 4.35 -15.38 -8.68
CA LEU A 4 4.69 -14.11 -8.06
C LEU A 4 5.05 -14.30 -6.59
N TYR A 5 6.02 -13.53 -6.12
CA TYR A 5 6.22 -13.32 -4.69
C TYR A 5 5.74 -11.93 -4.29
N LEU A 6 5.18 -11.81 -3.10
CA LEU A 6 4.76 -10.55 -2.49
C LEU A 6 5.68 -10.23 -1.30
N ALA A 7 6.53 -9.23 -1.46
CA ALA A 7 7.39 -8.69 -0.41
C ALA A 7 6.62 -7.66 0.45
N SER A 8 5.55 -8.10 1.10
CA SER A 8 4.71 -7.27 1.98
C SER A 8 3.91 -8.13 2.96
N GLN A 9 3.91 -7.72 4.23
CA GLN A 9 3.08 -8.33 5.28
C GLN A 9 1.66 -7.76 5.35
N SER A 10 1.35 -6.72 4.56
CA SER A 10 0.03 -6.07 4.55
C SER A 10 -1.10 -7.03 4.17
N PRO A 11 -2.10 -7.29 5.05
CA PRO A 11 -3.25 -8.12 4.71
C PRO A 11 -4.04 -7.55 3.54
N ARG A 12 -4.18 -6.22 3.48
CA ARG A 12 -4.93 -5.51 2.43
C ARG A 12 -4.35 -5.73 1.05
N ARG A 13 -3.01 -5.72 0.91
CA ARG A 13 -2.34 -6.02 -0.38
C ARG A 13 -2.56 -7.46 -0.81
N ARG A 14 -2.56 -8.39 0.15
CA ARG A 14 -2.88 -9.80 -0.11
C ARG A 14 -4.31 -9.97 -0.61
N GLU A 15 -5.27 -9.34 0.04
CA GLU A 15 -6.69 -9.35 -0.36
C GLU A 15 -6.88 -8.79 -1.76
N LEU A 16 -6.24 -7.65 -2.08
CA LEU A 16 -6.32 -7.02 -3.40
C LEU A 16 -5.71 -7.88 -4.52
N LEU A 17 -4.57 -8.54 -4.29
CA LEU A 17 -4.01 -9.50 -5.26
C LEU A 17 -4.92 -10.72 -5.45
N SER A 18 -5.48 -11.24 -4.35
CA SER A 18 -6.44 -12.35 -4.40
C SER A 18 -7.73 -11.96 -5.13
N GLN A 19 -8.19 -10.71 -4.94
CA GLN A 19 -9.36 -10.17 -5.63
C GLN A 19 -9.24 -10.23 -7.16
N ILE A 20 -8.05 -10.03 -7.69
CA ILE A 20 -7.78 -10.11 -9.14
C ILE A 20 -7.26 -11.48 -9.57
N GLY A 21 -7.35 -12.49 -8.72
CA GLY A 21 -7.00 -13.89 -9.03
C GLY A 21 -5.51 -14.09 -9.34
N VAL A 22 -4.60 -13.32 -8.72
CA VAL A 22 -3.16 -13.52 -8.85
C VAL A 22 -2.70 -14.56 -7.84
N GLN A 23 -1.99 -15.59 -8.30
CA GLN A 23 -1.36 -16.59 -7.44
C GLN A 23 -0.02 -16.08 -6.95
N TYR A 24 0.16 -15.95 -5.63
CA TYR A 24 1.38 -15.42 -5.03
C TYR A 24 1.79 -16.18 -3.77
N ARG A 25 3.07 -16.04 -3.41
CA ARG A 25 3.61 -16.46 -2.12
C ARG A 25 4.18 -15.23 -1.39
N VAL A 26 3.86 -15.11 -0.10
CA VAL A 26 4.37 -13.99 0.73
C VAL A 26 5.84 -14.25 1.11
N LEU A 27 6.66 -13.21 1.00
CA LEU A 27 8.02 -13.15 1.55
C LEU A 27 8.05 -12.20 2.74
N ASP A 28 8.75 -12.60 3.77
CA ASP A 28 9.09 -11.73 4.89
C ASP A 28 10.39 -10.99 4.56
N VAL A 29 10.31 -9.68 4.41
CA VAL A 29 11.45 -8.81 4.14
C VAL A 29 11.43 -7.62 5.10
N ALA A 30 12.59 -7.26 5.60
CA ALA A 30 12.79 -6.07 6.41
C ALA A 30 13.47 -4.99 5.56
N VAL A 31 12.88 -3.80 5.52
CA VAL A 31 13.41 -2.59 4.90
C VAL A 31 13.25 -1.46 5.90
N GLU A 32 14.24 -0.60 5.99
CA GLU A 32 14.18 0.58 6.86
C GLU A 32 13.21 1.62 6.28
N GLU A 33 12.10 1.85 6.98
CA GLU A 33 11.06 2.79 6.57
C GLU A 33 11.31 4.16 7.22
N GLN A 34 12.39 4.84 6.83
CA GLN A 34 12.71 6.19 7.27
C GLN A 34 12.92 7.11 6.07
N MET A 35 12.23 8.27 6.04
CA MET A 35 12.37 9.28 5.00
C MET A 35 13.74 9.96 5.12
N GLN A 36 14.43 10.13 3.99
CA GLN A 36 15.72 10.84 3.92
C GLN A 36 15.49 12.36 3.80
N SER A 37 16.46 13.17 4.22
CA SER A 37 16.30 14.62 4.34
C SER A 37 15.93 15.35 3.04
N ASP A 38 16.33 14.81 1.89
CA ASP A 38 16.14 15.45 0.58
C ASP A 38 15.10 14.74 -0.29
N GLU A 39 14.38 13.77 0.27
CA GLU A 39 13.35 13.03 -0.46
C GLU A 39 12.05 13.82 -0.56
N THR A 40 11.45 13.82 -1.75
CA THR A 40 10.03 14.16 -1.87
C THR A 40 9.17 12.98 -1.40
N PRO A 41 7.88 13.19 -1.03
CA PRO A 41 6.96 12.10 -0.71
C PRO A 41 6.91 11.02 -1.80
N GLN A 42 6.95 11.41 -3.07
CA GLN A 42 6.96 10.47 -4.19
C GLN A 42 8.26 9.66 -4.28
N ASP A 43 9.43 10.30 -4.06
CA ASP A 43 10.71 9.60 -4.07
C ASP A 43 10.79 8.59 -2.92
N TYR A 44 10.33 9.00 -1.73
CA TYR A 44 10.29 8.15 -0.54
C TYR A 44 9.47 6.87 -0.76
N VAL A 45 8.21 7.00 -1.19
CA VAL A 45 7.36 5.83 -1.43
C VAL A 45 7.89 4.95 -2.56
N SER A 46 8.50 5.56 -3.58
CA SER A 46 9.12 4.87 -4.72
C SER A 46 10.34 4.04 -4.29
N ARG A 47 11.23 4.64 -3.50
CA ARG A 47 12.40 3.95 -2.94
C ARG A 47 11.98 2.76 -2.09
N LEU A 48 11.02 2.95 -1.18
CA LEU A 48 10.57 1.85 -0.32
C LEU A 48 9.95 0.68 -1.11
N ALA A 49 9.16 0.96 -2.13
CA ALA A 49 8.61 -0.09 -2.99
C ALA A 49 9.72 -0.87 -3.73
N LEU A 50 10.72 -0.15 -4.26
CA LEU A 50 11.87 -0.74 -4.94
C LEU A 50 12.71 -1.58 -3.98
N GLU A 51 13.09 -1.05 -2.84
CA GLU A 51 13.89 -1.74 -1.82
C GLU A 51 13.19 -3.03 -1.34
N LYS A 52 11.87 -2.98 -1.10
CA LYS A 52 11.07 -4.16 -0.73
C LYS A 52 11.11 -5.23 -1.82
N SER A 53 10.92 -4.86 -3.08
CA SER A 53 10.97 -5.83 -4.19
C SER A 53 12.37 -6.41 -4.40
N GLN A 54 13.42 -5.60 -4.27
CA GLN A 54 14.82 -6.04 -4.37
C GLN A 54 15.23 -6.95 -3.22
N ALA A 55 14.91 -6.57 -1.98
CA ALA A 55 15.19 -7.39 -0.80
C ALA A 55 14.51 -8.76 -0.91
N GLY A 56 13.26 -8.77 -1.36
CA GLY A 56 12.54 -10.01 -1.63
C GLY A 56 13.23 -10.85 -2.72
N TRP A 57 13.64 -10.24 -3.83
CA TRP A 57 14.36 -10.94 -4.90
C TRP A 57 15.67 -11.56 -4.40
N LEU A 58 16.47 -10.81 -3.66
CA LEU A 58 17.74 -11.31 -3.10
C LEU A 58 17.53 -12.44 -2.09
N SER A 59 16.41 -12.43 -1.37
CA SER A 59 16.09 -13.46 -0.39
C SER A 59 15.74 -14.83 -1.01
N LEU A 60 15.30 -14.88 -2.28
CA LEU A 60 14.89 -16.13 -2.93
C LEU A 60 16.03 -17.16 -2.99
N SER A 61 17.22 -16.74 -3.39
CA SER A 61 18.38 -17.64 -3.46
C SER A 61 18.81 -18.16 -2.08
N VAL A 62 18.76 -17.30 -1.07
CA VAL A 62 19.10 -17.65 0.32
C VAL A 62 18.11 -18.67 0.89
N GLN A 63 16.83 -18.54 0.53
CA GLN A 63 15.76 -19.42 0.97
C GLN A 63 15.60 -20.68 0.11
N GLY A 64 16.40 -20.87 -0.96
CA GLY A 64 16.28 -21.99 -1.88
C GLY A 64 14.96 -22.01 -2.66
N LEU A 65 14.39 -20.82 -2.92
CA LEU A 65 13.11 -20.66 -3.63
C LEU A 65 13.34 -20.53 -5.14
N GLU A 66 12.34 -20.99 -5.91
CA GLU A 66 12.35 -20.82 -7.37
C GLU A 66 12.33 -19.34 -7.76
N ALA A 67 13.05 -19.00 -8.83
CA ALA A 67 13.11 -17.64 -9.35
C ALA A 67 11.76 -17.25 -10.00
N ALA A 68 11.07 -16.28 -9.44
CA ALA A 68 9.85 -15.66 -9.98
C ALA A 68 9.86 -14.15 -9.66
N PRO A 69 9.07 -13.32 -10.38
CA PRO A 69 8.94 -11.90 -10.08
C PRO A 69 8.57 -11.62 -8.63
N VAL A 70 9.12 -10.56 -8.05
CA VAL A 70 8.83 -10.13 -6.68
C VAL A 70 8.19 -8.75 -6.71
N LEU A 71 7.00 -8.64 -6.15
CA LEU A 71 6.26 -7.40 -6.00
C LEU A 71 6.55 -6.81 -4.61
N GLY A 72 7.06 -5.58 -4.60
CA GLY A 72 7.14 -4.70 -3.45
C GLY A 72 6.17 -3.55 -3.61
N ALA A 73 5.61 -3.05 -2.53
CA ALA A 73 4.73 -1.88 -2.57
C ALA A 73 4.85 -1.08 -1.27
N ASP A 74 4.64 0.22 -1.39
CA ASP A 74 4.54 1.11 -0.24
C ASP A 74 3.42 2.13 -0.43
N THR A 75 2.89 2.68 0.67
CA THR A 75 1.77 3.64 0.66
C THR A 75 1.99 4.67 1.75
N ILE A 76 1.93 5.94 1.37
CA ILE A 76 2.03 7.08 2.29
C ILE A 76 0.84 8.02 2.12
N VAL A 77 0.50 8.73 3.17
CA VAL A 77 -0.41 9.87 3.16
C VAL A 77 0.40 11.16 3.23
N GLU A 78 0.09 12.12 2.40
CA GLU A 78 0.77 13.40 2.34
C GLU A 78 -0.22 14.55 2.47
N LEU A 79 0.12 15.55 3.28
CA LEU A 79 -0.57 16.81 3.42
C LEU A 79 0.43 17.98 3.45
N ASP A 80 0.27 18.97 2.57
CA ASP A 80 1.13 20.16 2.48
C ASP A 80 2.65 19.85 2.36
N GLY A 81 3.02 18.79 1.65
CA GLY A 81 4.40 18.35 1.51
C GLY A 81 4.93 17.47 2.66
N GLN A 82 4.14 17.26 3.70
CA GLN A 82 4.52 16.42 4.84
C GLN A 82 3.93 15.02 4.75
N VAL A 83 4.76 14.02 5.00
CA VAL A 83 4.30 12.62 5.09
C VAL A 83 3.69 12.37 6.47
N LEU A 84 2.46 11.89 6.48
CA LEU A 84 1.76 11.44 7.67
C LEU A 84 1.96 9.92 7.82
N GLU A 85 2.84 9.54 8.70
CA GLU A 85 3.15 8.15 8.99
C GLU A 85 2.09 7.49 9.88
N LYS A 86 2.39 6.30 10.43
CA LYS A 86 1.53 5.65 11.41
C LYS A 86 1.53 6.44 12.72
N PRO A 87 0.37 6.62 13.37
CA PRO A 87 0.31 7.35 14.62
C PRO A 87 1.03 6.60 15.75
N ALA A 88 1.84 7.32 16.53
CA ALA A 88 2.57 6.75 17.66
C ALA A 88 1.67 6.45 18.86
N ASN A 89 0.59 7.22 19.03
CA ASN A 89 -0.36 7.13 20.14
C ASN A 89 -1.69 7.82 19.78
N GLU A 90 -2.65 7.84 20.73
CA GLU A 90 -3.97 8.44 20.53
C GLU A 90 -3.90 9.95 20.18
N ASP A 91 -3.17 10.73 20.96
CA ASP A 91 -3.10 12.19 20.73
C ASP A 91 -2.49 12.50 19.37
N HIS A 92 -1.47 11.75 18.93
CA HIS A 92 -0.89 11.87 17.61
C HIS A 92 -1.91 11.51 16.50
N ALA A 93 -2.67 10.43 16.67
CA ALA A 93 -3.73 10.06 15.73
C ALA A 93 -4.83 11.13 15.64
N VAL A 94 -5.23 11.68 16.77
CA VAL A 94 -6.24 12.77 16.84
C VAL A 94 -5.71 14.01 16.11
N GLN A 95 -4.47 14.41 16.34
CA GLN A 95 -3.84 15.55 15.65
C GLN A 95 -3.77 15.32 14.14
N MET A 96 -3.40 14.11 13.68
CA MET A 96 -3.40 13.75 12.26
C MET A 96 -4.80 13.90 11.65
N LEU A 97 -5.82 13.32 12.26
CA LEU A 97 -7.19 13.37 11.76
C LEU A 97 -7.74 14.81 11.73
N LEU A 98 -7.41 15.61 12.73
CA LEU A 98 -7.81 17.03 12.77
C LEU A 98 -7.08 17.85 11.70
N SER A 99 -5.83 17.54 11.37
CA SER A 99 -5.10 18.19 10.28
C SER A 99 -5.68 17.88 8.90
N LEU A 100 -6.28 16.69 8.73
CA LEU A 100 -6.98 16.25 7.51
C LEU A 100 -8.42 16.73 7.42
N SER A 101 -9.01 17.15 8.54
CA SER A 101 -10.43 17.55 8.67
C SER A 101 -10.81 18.68 7.73
N GLY A 102 -11.87 18.48 6.93
CA GLY A 102 -12.37 19.46 5.97
C GLY A 102 -11.43 19.76 4.79
N ARG A 103 -10.41 18.91 4.56
CA ARG A 103 -9.35 19.17 3.58
C ARG A 103 -9.20 18.01 2.60
N VAL A 104 -8.51 18.30 1.49
CA VAL A 104 -8.02 17.30 0.52
C VAL A 104 -6.56 17.02 0.82
N HIS A 105 -6.20 15.76 0.86
CA HIS A 105 -4.84 15.26 1.00
C HIS A 105 -4.52 14.25 -0.11
N ARG A 106 -3.26 13.89 -0.27
CA ARG A 106 -2.82 12.94 -1.29
C ARG A 106 -2.37 11.64 -0.66
N VAL A 107 -2.73 10.54 -1.30
CA VAL A 107 -2.23 9.20 -1.01
C VAL A 107 -1.37 8.75 -2.18
N PHE A 108 -0.11 8.45 -1.90
CA PHE A 108 0.83 7.92 -2.88
C PHE A 108 0.98 6.43 -2.61
N THR A 109 0.80 5.62 -3.64
CA THR A 109 1.12 4.20 -3.56
C THR A 109 2.03 3.82 -4.71
N ALA A 110 3.23 3.36 -4.38
CA ALA A 110 4.20 2.84 -5.31
C ALA A 110 4.15 1.31 -5.33
N VAL A 111 4.27 0.75 -6.53
CA VAL A 111 4.39 -0.69 -6.76
C VAL A 111 5.61 -0.93 -7.63
N ALA A 112 6.51 -1.79 -7.17
CA ALA A 112 7.68 -2.21 -7.91
C ALA A 112 7.67 -3.72 -8.14
N LEU A 113 8.14 -4.14 -9.31
CA LEU A 113 8.41 -5.53 -9.65
C LEU A 113 9.89 -5.71 -9.98
N THR A 114 10.50 -6.71 -9.36
CA THR A 114 11.90 -7.10 -9.62
C THR A 114 11.95 -8.56 -10.06
N TYR A 115 12.58 -8.81 -11.20
CA TYR A 115 12.90 -10.16 -11.69
C TYR A 115 14.25 -10.17 -12.38
N LYS A 116 15.22 -10.85 -11.83
CA LYS A 116 16.62 -10.84 -12.29
C LYS A 116 17.16 -9.39 -12.32
N GLN A 117 17.55 -8.92 -13.52
CA GLN A 117 18.05 -7.55 -13.74
C GLN A 117 16.95 -6.60 -14.24
N HIS A 118 15.72 -7.11 -14.44
CA HIS A 118 14.60 -6.31 -14.88
C HIS A 118 13.82 -5.78 -13.67
N GLN A 119 13.63 -4.46 -13.64
CA GLN A 119 12.91 -3.78 -12.59
C GLN A 119 12.01 -2.71 -13.18
N GLN A 120 10.79 -2.65 -12.68
CA GLN A 120 9.79 -1.65 -13.08
C GLN A 120 9.11 -1.09 -11.84
N LEU A 121 8.74 0.17 -11.93
CA LEU A 121 8.06 0.91 -10.87
C LEU A 121 6.90 1.71 -11.47
N VAL A 122 5.81 1.78 -10.74
CA VAL A 122 4.70 2.69 -11.01
C VAL A 122 4.25 3.34 -9.71
N VAL A 123 3.84 4.61 -9.79
CA VAL A 123 3.28 5.36 -8.67
C VAL A 123 1.87 5.81 -9.04
N ALA A 124 0.90 5.49 -8.20
CA ALA A 124 -0.44 6.04 -8.26
C ALA A 124 -0.60 7.12 -7.19
N VAL A 125 -1.12 8.27 -7.59
CA VAL A 125 -1.45 9.38 -6.69
C VAL A 125 -2.96 9.56 -6.67
N THR A 126 -3.54 9.58 -5.48
CA THR A 126 -4.97 9.70 -5.29
C THR A 126 -5.27 10.84 -4.32
N GLU A 127 -6.15 11.74 -4.72
CA GLU A 127 -6.69 12.78 -3.85
C GLU A 127 -7.86 12.22 -3.04
N VAL A 128 -7.82 12.46 -1.72
CA VAL A 128 -8.87 12.06 -0.79
C VAL A 128 -9.33 13.29 -0.02
N GLY A 129 -10.62 13.60 -0.10
CA GLY A 129 -11.24 14.69 0.64
C GLY A 129 -11.93 14.18 1.90
N PHE A 130 -11.71 14.86 3.01
CA PHE A 130 -12.39 14.58 4.28
C PHE A 130 -13.49 15.62 4.56
N ALA A 131 -14.59 15.16 5.13
CA ALA A 131 -15.55 16.02 5.82
C ALA A 131 -14.91 16.62 7.09
N GLU A 132 -15.55 17.61 7.68
CA GLU A 132 -15.12 18.11 8.98
C GLU A 132 -15.21 17.03 10.06
N ILE A 133 -14.14 16.90 10.85
CA ILE A 133 -13.98 15.90 11.92
C ILE A 133 -13.80 16.66 13.24
N SER A 134 -14.66 16.40 14.21
CA SER A 134 -14.47 16.90 15.58
C SER A 134 -13.48 16.03 16.35
N GLU A 135 -12.83 16.62 17.36
CA GLU A 135 -11.94 15.87 18.25
C GLU A 135 -12.64 14.66 18.89
N ALA A 136 -13.90 14.81 19.28
CA ALA A 136 -14.70 13.73 19.86
C ALA A 136 -14.90 12.55 18.87
N GLN A 137 -15.04 12.83 17.57
CA GLN A 137 -15.10 11.78 16.53
C GLN A 137 -13.73 11.12 16.34
N ALA A 138 -12.66 11.90 16.28
CA ALA A 138 -11.30 11.37 16.14
C ALA A 138 -10.93 10.42 17.30
N ARG A 139 -11.24 10.80 18.56
CA ARG A 139 -11.00 9.93 19.73
C ARG A 139 -11.86 8.66 19.70
N ARG A 140 -13.13 8.76 19.31
CA ARG A 140 -13.99 7.58 19.15
C ARG A 140 -13.47 6.63 18.09
N TYR A 141 -12.97 7.18 16.99
CA TYR A 141 -12.37 6.36 15.92
C TYR A 141 -11.07 5.70 16.37
N TRP A 142 -10.20 6.41 17.11
CA TRP A 142 -9.01 5.78 17.72
C TRP A 142 -9.36 4.59 18.61
N ALA A 143 -10.43 4.69 19.40
CA ALA A 143 -10.88 3.63 20.31
C ALA A 143 -11.28 2.32 19.58
N THR A 144 -11.59 2.38 18.27
CA THR A 144 -11.82 1.18 17.44
C THR A 144 -10.57 0.33 17.23
N GLY A 145 -9.40 0.91 17.42
CA GLY A 145 -8.10 0.28 17.15
C GLY A 145 -7.68 0.32 15.68
N GLU A 146 -8.58 0.69 14.75
CA GLU A 146 -8.32 0.71 13.31
C GLU A 146 -7.20 1.68 12.89
N PRO A 147 -7.02 2.88 13.50
CA PRO A 147 -5.99 3.83 13.08
C PRO A 147 -4.54 3.37 13.25
N LYS A 148 -4.29 2.47 14.21
CA LYS A 148 -2.96 2.20 14.80
C LYS A 148 -1.87 1.78 13.80
N ASP A 149 -2.25 1.08 12.75
CA ASP A 149 -1.32 0.48 11.76
C ASP A 149 -1.35 1.16 10.39
N LYS A 150 -2.00 2.34 10.29
CA LYS A 150 -2.26 2.99 9.01
C LYS A 150 -1.59 4.35 8.89
N ALA A 151 -0.96 4.60 7.73
CA ALA A 151 -0.47 5.92 7.37
C ALA A 151 -1.62 6.94 7.40
N GLY A 152 -1.37 8.13 7.96
CA GLY A 152 -2.39 9.16 8.15
C GLY A 152 -3.45 8.82 9.21
N GLY A 153 -3.35 7.67 9.89
CA GLY A 153 -4.24 7.26 10.97
C GLY A 153 -5.66 6.93 10.53
N TYR A 154 -5.92 6.51 9.29
CA TYR A 154 -7.25 6.07 8.87
C TYR A 154 -7.25 4.94 7.85
N GLY A 155 -8.37 4.21 7.77
CA GLY A 155 -8.61 3.17 6.77
C GLY A 155 -9.86 3.43 5.94
N ILE A 156 -9.70 3.59 4.60
CA ILE A 156 -10.84 3.85 3.70
C ILE A 156 -11.78 2.64 3.54
N GLN A 157 -11.30 1.42 3.81
CA GLN A 157 -12.10 0.19 3.75
C GLN A 157 -12.92 -0.07 5.02
N GLY A 158 -12.55 0.57 6.13
CA GLY A 158 -13.13 0.31 7.43
C GLY A 158 -14.00 1.47 7.96
N ALA A 159 -14.01 1.63 9.26
CA ALA A 159 -14.80 2.67 9.93
C ALA A 159 -14.37 4.08 9.55
N GLY A 160 -13.09 4.29 9.15
CA GLY A 160 -12.60 5.59 8.67
C GLY A 160 -13.23 6.07 7.36
N ALA A 161 -13.91 5.19 6.63
CA ALA A 161 -14.63 5.56 5.41
C ALA A 161 -15.68 6.65 5.62
N VAL A 162 -16.23 6.78 6.83
CA VAL A 162 -17.25 7.80 7.15
C VAL A 162 -16.72 9.24 7.09
N PHE A 163 -15.39 9.42 7.11
CA PHE A 163 -14.76 10.73 6.98
C PHE A 163 -14.58 11.16 5.52
N VAL A 164 -14.55 10.20 4.58
CA VAL A 164 -14.25 10.46 3.18
C VAL A 164 -15.49 10.96 2.45
N ASN A 165 -15.44 12.19 1.95
CA ASN A 165 -16.50 12.80 1.14
C ASN A 165 -16.14 12.91 -0.35
N HIS A 166 -14.87 12.74 -0.71
CA HIS A 166 -14.37 12.82 -2.09
C HIS A 166 -13.19 11.91 -2.30
N LEU A 167 -13.08 11.33 -3.51
CA LEU A 167 -11.92 10.58 -3.97
C LEU A 167 -11.72 10.82 -5.47
N SER A 168 -10.49 11.16 -5.86
CA SER A 168 -10.09 11.29 -7.26
C SER A 168 -8.81 10.51 -7.51
N GLY A 169 -8.90 9.40 -8.25
CA GLY A 169 -7.78 8.49 -8.53
C GLY A 169 -8.11 7.01 -8.26
N SER A 170 -7.16 6.28 -7.69
CA SER A 170 -7.28 4.84 -7.44
C SER A 170 -7.76 4.53 -6.02
N TYR A 171 -9.01 4.08 -5.86
CA TYR A 171 -9.51 3.58 -4.57
C TYR A 171 -8.63 2.45 -4.02
N SER A 172 -8.32 1.46 -4.86
CA SER A 172 -7.45 0.35 -4.45
C SER A 172 -6.02 0.81 -4.12
N GLY A 173 -5.57 1.92 -4.72
CA GLY A 173 -4.32 2.59 -4.36
C GLY A 173 -4.35 3.13 -2.93
N VAL A 174 -5.44 3.79 -2.52
CA VAL A 174 -5.63 4.25 -1.13
C VAL A 174 -5.67 3.08 -0.15
N VAL A 175 -6.23 1.94 -0.55
CA VAL A 175 -6.21 0.70 0.23
C VAL A 175 -4.79 0.15 0.39
N GLY A 176 -3.93 0.34 -0.64
CA GLY A 176 -2.52 -0.02 -0.60
C GLY A 176 -1.95 -0.76 -1.80
N LEU A 177 -2.75 -0.97 -2.87
CA LEU A 177 -2.31 -1.57 -4.13
C LEU A 177 -3.20 -1.11 -5.28
N PRO A 178 -2.74 -0.19 -6.15
CA PRO A 178 -3.51 0.31 -7.29
C PRO A 178 -3.65 -0.79 -8.35
N LEU A 179 -4.81 -1.43 -8.42
CA LEU A 179 -5.01 -2.65 -9.20
C LEU A 179 -4.86 -2.47 -10.71
N PHE A 180 -5.26 -1.31 -11.25
CA PHE A 180 -5.08 -1.02 -12.68
C PHE A 180 -3.60 -0.93 -13.07
N GLU A 181 -2.82 -0.17 -12.32
CA GLU A 181 -1.38 -0.02 -12.52
C GLU A 181 -0.65 -1.32 -12.23
N THR A 182 -1.06 -2.02 -11.17
CA THR A 182 -0.49 -3.32 -10.80
C THR A 182 -0.69 -4.37 -11.89
N GLN A 183 -1.89 -4.47 -12.47
CA GLN A 183 -2.16 -5.40 -13.58
C GLN A 183 -1.30 -5.09 -14.80
N ASN A 184 -1.17 -3.80 -15.16
CA ASN A 184 -0.31 -3.39 -16.29
C ASN A 184 1.16 -3.72 -16.05
N LEU A 185 1.61 -3.62 -14.79
CA LEU A 185 2.96 -3.97 -14.39
C LEU A 185 3.17 -5.50 -14.43
N LEU A 186 2.25 -6.28 -13.87
CA LEU A 186 2.28 -7.75 -13.87
C LEU A 186 2.37 -8.33 -15.29
N LYS A 187 1.63 -7.73 -16.23
CA LYS A 187 1.65 -8.13 -17.66
C LYS A 187 3.05 -8.03 -18.28
N GLN A 188 3.89 -7.08 -17.87
CA GLN A 188 5.26 -6.92 -18.38
C GLN A 188 6.21 -8.02 -17.89
N PHE A 189 5.80 -8.78 -16.87
CA PHE A 189 6.54 -9.88 -16.28
C PHE A 189 5.87 -11.25 -16.50
N ASP A 190 4.93 -11.33 -17.46
CA ASP A 190 4.18 -12.54 -17.83
C ASP A 190 3.41 -13.14 -16.63
N VAL A 191 3.01 -12.33 -15.66
CA VAL A 191 2.17 -12.75 -14.53
C VAL A 191 0.71 -12.49 -14.87
N GLY A 192 -0.08 -13.58 -14.97
CA GLY A 192 -1.50 -13.51 -15.31
C GLY A 192 -2.38 -13.06 -14.13
N VAL A 193 -3.47 -12.34 -14.46
CA VAL A 193 -4.58 -12.06 -13.56
C VAL A 193 -5.75 -12.99 -13.88
N TRP A 194 -6.80 -13.01 -13.01
CA TRP A 194 -8.02 -13.83 -13.13
C TRP A 194 -7.77 -15.34 -13.15
N GLN A 195 -6.70 -15.78 -12.49
CA GLN A 195 -6.38 -17.20 -12.32
C GLN A 195 -7.09 -17.75 -11.08
N PHE A 196 -8.39 -17.72 -11.11
CA PHE A 196 -9.21 -18.36 -10.08
C PHE A 196 -9.18 -19.87 -10.27
N GLU A 197 -9.07 -20.63 -9.18
CA GLU A 197 -9.28 -22.08 -9.26
C GLU A 197 -10.71 -22.32 -9.79
N SER A 198 -10.81 -23.17 -10.80
CA SER A 198 -12.12 -23.56 -11.34
C SER A 198 -12.94 -24.13 -10.18
N ILE A 199 -14.02 -23.46 -9.81
CA ILE A 199 -15.04 -24.08 -8.95
C ILE A 199 -15.57 -25.24 -9.79
N ALA A 200 -15.13 -26.46 -9.47
CA ALA A 200 -15.74 -27.64 -10.06
C ALA A 200 -17.22 -27.60 -9.68
N GLU A 201 -18.08 -27.39 -10.68
CA GLU A 201 -19.53 -27.51 -10.50
C GLU A 201 -19.80 -28.94 -10.02
N THR A 202 -20.19 -29.08 -8.75
CA THR A 202 -20.70 -30.33 -8.16
C THR A 202 -22.18 -30.42 -8.34
#